data_539dd4fab4a2f7414eb69e1a4bc2d180
#
_entry.id   539dd4fab4a2f7414eb69e1a4bc2d180
#
_cell.length_a   1.000
_cell.length_b   1.000
_cell.length_c   1.000
_cell.angle_alpha   90.00
_cell.angle_beta   90.00
_cell.angle_gamma   90.00
#
_symmetry.space_group_name_H-M   'P 1'
#
loop_
_entity.id
_entity.type
_entity.pdbx_description
1 polymer ?
#
loop_
_entity_poly.entity_id
_entity_poly.type
_entity_poly.pdbx_seq_one_letter_code
_entity_poly.pdbx_strand_id
1 'polypeptide(L)'
;AGGSAQLTATNRVLGQAIPFIGEYGISNNPESFASYAFRVYFADRNRGAILRLSRDGLTPISDNGMRDFFKDILPGSTLVLGSYDDSKGLYNLTLKNQATGLTKAVRSVPITKTVSFDEKVNGFPSFKSFIPEGALSLNNRYYSIKNGALWVHTNTKRNRFYDTSSGQDVATKYYNSSVTLLINDAAETIKGYKTLNYSGSRSKVYTNNYDASNNYASPSSTVTPGWHCESIDTDTQQGFVKEFKKKEGRYYNHIKGDATTLSNLDSQEFSVQG
;
A
#
# COMPACT_ATOMS: atom_id res chain seq x y z
N ALA A 1 -50.09 39.00 22.25
CA ALA A 1 -50.14 37.54 22.35
C ALA A 1 -48.72 36.98 22.37
N GLY A 2 -48.20 36.73 23.59
CA GLY A 2 -46.86 36.14 23.78
C GLY A 2 -46.98 34.63 23.74
N GLY A 3 -46.45 34.02 22.70
CA GLY A 3 -46.27 32.57 22.63
C GLY A 3 -45.06 32.17 23.46
N SER A 4 -45.29 31.50 24.60
CA SER A 4 -44.24 30.88 25.39
C SER A 4 -43.68 29.69 24.60
N ALA A 5 -42.42 29.78 24.18
CA ALA A 5 -41.71 28.64 23.64
C ALA A 5 -41.50 27.61 24.75
N GLN A 6 -42.27 26.54 24.76
CA GLN A 6 -42.08 25.42 25.66
C GLN A 6 -40.88 24.59 25.16
N LEU A 7 -39.76 24.71 25.83
CA LEU A 7 -38.62 23.81 25.68
C LEU A 7 -39.01 22.46 26.33
N THR A 8 -39.51 21.55 25.52
CA THR A 8 -39.69 20.16 25.94
C THR A 8 -38.32 19.46 25.92
N ALA A 9 -37.74 19.28 27.10
CA ALA A 9 -36.58 18.40 27.27
C ALA A 9 -37.04 16.96 26.98
N THR A 10 -36.57 16.38 25.91
CA THR A 10 -36.78 14.97 25.64
C THR A 10 -35.75 14.16 26.41
N ASN A 11 -36.19 13.19 27.21
CA ASN A 11 -35.31 12.23 27.89
C ASN A 11 -34.60 11.26 26.93
N ARG A 12 -34.75 11.43 25.63
CA ARG A 12 -34.12 10.60 24.63
C ARG A 12 -32.81 11.25 24.17
N VAL A 13 -31.72 10.68 24.61
CA VAL A 13 -30.34 11.07 24.18
C VAL A 13 -30.04 10.63 22.76
N LEU A 14 -30.64 9.52 22.31
CA LEU A 14 -30.49 8.99 20.97
C LEU A 14 -31.73 9.30 20.13
N GLY A 15 -31.51 9.65 18.88
CA GLY A 15 -32.57 9.81 17.89
C GLY A 15 -33.22 8.48 17.50
N GLN A 16 -34.14 8.53 16.54
CA GLN A 16 -34.77 7.33 16.02
C GLN A 16 -33.75 6.50 15.28
N ALA A 17 -33.69 5.19 15.57
CA ALA A 17 -32.87 4.26 14.80
C ALA A 17 -33.49 4.07 13.40
N ILE A 18 -32.74 4.38 12.37
CA ILE A 18 -33.13 4.18 10.97
C ILE A 18 -32.23 3.10 10.40
N PRO A 19 -32.78 1.92 10.03
CA PRO A 19 -31.97 0.87 9.42
C PRO A 19 -31.56 1.28 8.00
N PHE A 20 -30.32 1.02 7.63
CA PHE A 20 -29.87 1.11 6.26
C PHE A 20 -30.26 -0.15 5.49
N ILE A 21 -30.63 0.04 4.23
CA ILE A 21 -30.91 -1.09 3.33
C ILE A 21 -29.59 -1.70 2.90
N GLY A 22 -29.45 -3.02 3.07
CA GLY A 22 -28.28 -3.76 2.66
C GLY A 22 -27.90 -4.84 3.69
N GLU A 23 -26.99 -5.70 3.28
CA GLU A 23 -26.56 -6.84 4.08
C GLU A 23 -25.27 -6.60 4.85
N TYR A 24 -24.65 -5.43 4.68
CA TYR A 24 -23.36 -5.10 5.27
C TYR A 24 -23.49 -4.65 6.73
N GLY A 25 -22.47 -4.97 7.53
CA GLY A 25 -22.35 -4.53 8.91
C GLY A 25 -20.91 -4.49 9.38
N ILE A 26 -20.68 -3.85 10.55
CA ILE A 26 -19.33 -3.77 11.13
C ILE A 26 -18.82 -5.11 11.64
N SER A 27 -19.73 -6.10 11.75
CA SER A 27 -19.39 -7.45 12.20
C SER A 27 -18.75 -7.43 13.61
N ASN A 28 -17.74 -8.26 13.84
CA ASN A 28 -17.03 -8.37 15.12
C ASN A 28 -15.75 -7.50 15.17
N ASN A 29 -15.67 -6.46 14.33
CA ASN A 29 -14.47 -5.63 14.22
C ASN A 29 -14.77 -4.14 14.39
N PRO A 30 -15.24 -3.72 15.58
CA PRO A 30 -15.48 -2.32 15.85
C PRO A 30 -14.21 -1.46 15.74
N GLU A 31 -13.03 -2.05 15.91
CA GLU A 31 -11.74 -1.38 15.79
C GLU A 31 -11.44 -0.92 14.35
N SER A 32 -12.17 -1.41 13.36
CA SER A 32 -12.08 -0.94 11.98
C SER A 32 -12.72 0.41 11.76
N PHE A 33 -13.53 0.88 12.72
CA PHE A 33 -14.27 2.11 12.64
C PHE A 33 -13.37 3.34 12.68
N ALA A 34 -13.59 4.26 11.75
CA ALA A 34 -13.05 5.61 11.80
C ALA A 34 -14.06 6.59 11.24
N SER A 35 -14.12 7.79 11.81
CA SER A 35 -15.01 8.85 11.35
C SER A 35 -14.22 10.09 10.96
N TYR A 36 -14.70 10.77 9.93
CA TYR A 36 -14.21 12.07 9.53
C TYR A 36 -15.33 12.91 8.93
N ALA A 37 -15.54 14.09 9.49
CA ALA A 37 -16.63 14.98 9.12
C ALA A 37 -17.98 14.23 9.14
N PHE A 38 -18.65 14.12 8.00
CA PHE A 38 -19.96 13.47 7.86
C PHE A 38 -19.84 12.05 7.27
N ARG A 39 -18.67 11.45 7.35
CA ARG A 39 -18.39 10.12 6.82
C ARG A 39 -17.88 9.21 7.92
N VAL A 40 -18.25 7.94 7.78
CA VAL A 40 -17.80 6.87 8.64
C VAL A 40 -17.28 5.74 7.76
N TYR A 41 -16.16 5.16 8.16
CA TYR A 41 -15.52 4.04 7.47
C TYR A 41 -15.43 2.87 8.43
N PHE A 42 -15.67 1.68 7.91
CA PHE A 42 -15.53 0.44 8.67
C PHE A 42 -15.39 -0.76 7.74
N ALA A 43 -14.98 -1.90 8.30
CA ALA A 43 -14.84 -3.14 7.58
C ALA A 43 -15.93 -4.16 7.98
N ASP A 44 -16.56 -4.77 6.98
CA ASP A 44 -17.32 -6.01 7.15
C ASP A 44 -16.40 -7.20 6.88
N ARG A 45 -15.85 -7.75 7.95
CA ARG A 45 -14.93 -8.88 7.87
C ARG A 45 -15.57 -10.11 7.25
N ASN A 46 -16.82 -10.40 7.60
CA ASN A 46 -17.49 -11.61 7.17
C ASN A 46 -17.79 -11.60 5.66
N ARG A 47 -18.09 -10.42 5.12
CA ARG A 47 -18.38 -10.25 3.69
C ARG A 47 -17.16 -9.82 2.87
N GLY A 48 -16.04 -9.55 3.53
CA GLY A 48 -14.82 -9.13 2.85
C GLY A 48 -14.92 -7.76 2.18
N ALA A 49 -15.62 -6.81 2.80
CA ALA A 49 -15.88 -5.51 2.22
C ALA A 49 -15.46 -4.37 3.14
N ILE A 50 -14.98 -3.28 2.56
CA ILE A 50 -14.75 -2.01 3.24
C ILE A 50 -15.86 -1.06 2.86
N LEU A 51 -16.43 -0.41 3.86
CA LEU A 51 -17.65 0.36 3.73
C LEU A 51 -17.42 1.81 4.12
N ARG A 52 -18.06 2.69 3.40
CA ARG A 52 -18.22 4.09 3.74
C ARG A 52 -19.70 4.38 3.97
N LEU A 53 -20.04 4.89 5.12
CA LEU A 53 -21.34 5.45 5.40
C LEU A 53 -21.26 6.98 5.30
N SER A 54 -22.10 7.56 4.48
CA SER A 54 -22.20 9.00 4.27
C SER A 54 -23.66 9.42 4.15
N ARG A 55 -23.89 10.70 3.86
CA ARG A 55 -25.25 11.21 3.60
C ARG A 55 -25.94 10.47 2.44
N ASP A 56 -25.17 9.98 1.49
CA ASP A 56 -25.66 9.26 0.30
C ASP A 56 -25.94 7.77 0.58
N GLY A 57 -25.81 7.35 1.84
CA GLY A 57 -26.03 5.98 2.28
C GLY A 57 -24.75 5.18 2.48
N LEU A 58 -24.89 3.86 2.48
CA LEU A 58 -23.83 2.89 2.70
C LEU A 58 -23.24 2.44 1.34
N THR A 59 -21.95 2.65 1.15
CA THR A 59 -21.26 2.35 -0.10
C THR A 59 -20.07 1.42 0.14
N PRO A 60 -19.93 0.29 -0.59
CA PRO A 60 -18.75 -0.56 -0.53
C PRO A 60 -17.61 0.07 -1.32
N ILE A 61 -16.69 0.74 -0.63
CA ILE A 61 -15.51 1.38 -1.26
C ILE A 61 -14.44 0.37 -1.69
N SER A 62 -14.47 -0.85 -1.16
CA SER A 62 -13.61 -1.96 -1.62
C SER A 62 -13.80 -2.31 -3.09
N ASP A 63 -14.97 -2.05 -3.65
CA ASP A 63 -15.28 -2.34 -5.05
C ASP A 63 -14.49 -1.47 -6.03
N ASN A 64 -13.86 -0.41 -5.53
CA ASN A 64 -12.97 0.46 -6.31
C ASN A 64 -11.58 -0.18 -6.53
N GLY A 65 -11.53 -1.26 -7.29
CA GLY A 65 -10.31 -1.92 -7.73
C GLY A 65 -9.66 -2.89 -6.73
N MET A 66 -10.25 -3.09 -5.53
CA MET A 66 -9.65 -3.94 -4.50
C MET A 66 -10.61 -5.00 -3.92
N ARG A 67 -11.71 -5.26 -4.62
CA ARG A 67 -12.78 -6.17 -4.16
C ARG A 67 -12.25 -7.56 -3.82
N ASP A 68 -11.56 -8.19 -4.74
CA ASP A 68 -11.07 -9.56 -4.57
C ASP A 68 -9.99 -9.62 -3.48
N PHE A 69 -9.11 -8.62 -3.42
CA PHE A 69 -8.12 -8.50 -2.36
C PHE A 69 -8.75 -8.51 -0.97
N PHE A 70 -9.76 -7.68 -0.73
CA PHE A 70 -10.41 -7.61 0.58
C PHE A 70 -11.26 -8.85 0.86
N LYS A 71 -11.89 -9.40 -0.14
CA LYS A 71 -12.70 -10.62 -0.02
C LYS A 71 -11.87 -11.84 0.38
N ASP A 72 -10.64 -11.90 -0.09
CA ASP A 72 -9.71 -12.98 0.25
C ASP A 72 -9.07 -12.81 1.62
N ILE A 73 -8.77 -11.55 2.02
CA ILE A 73 -7.94 -11.30 3.20
C ILE A 73 -8.75 -11.04 4.45
N LEU A 74 -9.84 -10.28 4.36
CA LEU A 74 -10.60 -9.86 5.55
C LEU A 74 -11.15 -11.02 6.37
N PRO A 75 -11.75 -12.07 5.78
CA PRO A 75 -12.31 -13.17 6.56
C PRO A 75 -11.28 -13.88 7.44
N GLY A 76 -10.03 -13.99 6.95
CA GLY A 76 -8.91 -14.60 7.67
C GLY A 76 -8.11 -13.64 8.56
N SER A 77 -8.46 -12.36 8.61
CA SER A 77 -7.69 -11.38 9.37
C SER A 77 -7.90 -11.52 10.86
N THR A 78 -6.81 -11.47 11.63
CA THR A 78 -6.84 -11.49 13.11
C THR A 78 -6.91 -10.10 13.71
N LEU A 79 -6.49 -9.08 12.95
CA LEU A 79 -6.59 -7.66 13.30
C LEU A 79 -7.11 -6.88 12.10
N VAL A 80 -8.12 -6.05 12.34
CA VAL A 80 -8.66 -5.10 11.37
C VAL A 80 -8.83 -3.77 12.09
N LEU A 81 -7.85 -2.89 11.97
CA LEU A 81 -7.82 -1.61 12.70
C LEU A 81 -7.98 -0.45 11.72
N GLY A 82 -9.02 0.36 11.90
CA GLY A 82 -9.29 1.57 11.13
C GLY A 82 -8.76 2.82 11.83
N SER A 83 -8.37 3.80 11.04
CA SER A 83 -8.03 5.14 11.52
C SER A 83 -8.11 6.13 10.39
N TYR A 84 -8.34 7.39 10.70
CA TYR A 84 -8.37 8.45 9.70
C TYR A 84 -7.21 9.43 9.92
N ASP A 85 -6.46 9.70 8.86
CA ASP A 85 -5.38 10.71 8.83
C ASP A 85 -5.96 12.02 8.27
N ASP A 86 -6.31 12.96 9.14
CA ASP A 86 -6.90 14.26 8.77
C ASP A 86 -5.94 15.07 7.90
N SER A 87 -4.64 14.99 8.19
CA SER A 87 -3.62 15.77 7.48
C SER A 87 -3.48 15.41 6.01
N LYS A 88 -3.77 14.15 5.66
CA LYS A 88 -3.68 13.62 4.31
C LYS A 88 -5.04 13.30 3.69
N GLY A 89 -6.11 13.29 4.49
CA GLY A 89 -7.44 12.92 4.04
C GLY A 89 -7.57 11.44 3.69
N LEU A 90 -6.89 10.57 4.46
CA LEU A 90 -6.81 9.14 4.16
C LEU A 90 -7.45 8.30 5.26
N TYR A 91 -8.32 7.38 4.88
CA TYR A 91 -8.71 6.29 5.76
C TYR A 91 -7.66 5.18 5.68
N ASN A 92 -7.01 4.88 6.80
CA ASN A 92 -6.00 3.85 6.92
C ASN A 92 -6.61 2.62 7.59
N LEU A 93 -6.52 1.49 6.91
CA LEU A 93 -6.96 0.19 7.41
C LEU A 93 -5.75 -0.73 7.59
N THR A 94 -5.44 -1.07 8.82
CA THR A 94 -4.37 -2.01 9.15
C THR A 94 -4.94 -3.41 9.23
N LEU A 95 -4.37 -4.31 8.44
CA LEU A 95 -4.74 -5.71 8.34
C LEU A 95 -3.60 -6.58 8.82
N LYS A 96 -3.91 -7.56 9.66
CA LYS A 96 -3.01 -8.63 10.03
C LYS A 96 -3.73 -9.95 9.82
N ASN A 97 -3.23 -10.74 8.89
CA ASN A 97 -3.69 -12.09 8.62
C ASN A 97 -2.61 -13.07 9.06
N GLN A 98 -2.98 -14.08 9.84
CA GLN A 98 -2.11 -15.22 10.09
C GLN A 98 -2.41 -16.29 9.05
N ALA A 99 -1.37 -16.81 8.40
CA ALA A 99 -1.50 -17.96 7.52
C ALA A 99 -1.98 -19.17 8.34
N THR A 100 -3.28 -19.41 8.37
CA THR A 100 -3.83 -20.66 8.91
C THR A 100 -3.81 -21.70 7.79
N GLY A 101 -2.96 -22.72 7.94
CA GLY A 101 -2.70 -23.75 6.95
C GLY A 101 -3.84 -24.73 6.69
N LEU A 102 -5.07 -24.29 6.41
CA LEU A 102 -6.23 -25.17 6.31
C LEU A 102 -7.09 -25.03 5.03
N THR A 103 -6.68 -24.32 4.01
CA THR A 103 -7.41 -24.43 2.73
C THR A 103 -6.46 -24.41 1.54
N LYS A 104 -6.49 -25.49 0.76
CA LYS A 104 -5.68 -25.71 -0.46
C LYS A 104 -5.97 -24.75 -1.62
N ALA A 105 -6.82 -23.74 -1.47
CA ALA A 105 -7.31 -22.94 -2.57
C ALA A 105 -6.87 -21.48 -2.56
N VAL A 106 -6.30 -20.95 -1.49
CA VAL A 106 -5.81 -19.58 -1.43
C VAL A 106 -4.37 -19.59 -0.97
N ARG A 107 -3.46 -19.03 -1.74
CA ARG A 107 -2.10 -18.69 -1.28
C ARG A 107 -2.23 -17.79 -0.07
N SER A 108 -2.31 -18.35 1.12
CA SER A 108 -2.34 -17.61 2.36
C SER A 108 -0.94 -17.05 2.65
N VAL A 109 -0.58 -16.01 1.93
CA VAL A 109 0.60 -15.21 2.27
C VAL A 109 0.23 -14.43 3.53
N PRO A 110 1.00 -14.54 4.62
CA PRO A 110 0.75 -13.74 5.80
C PRO A 110 0.88 -12.27 5.42
N ILE A 111 -0.23 -11.55 5.45
CA ILE A 111 -0.25 -10.13 5.14
C ILE A 111 -0.37 -9.36 6.43
N THR A 112 0.62 -8.51 6.69
CA THR A 112 0.56 -7.50 7.73
C THR A 112 0.88 -6.17 7.09
N LYS A 113 -0.15 -5.40 6.73
CA LYS A 113 -0.02 -4.13 6.01
C LYS A 113 -1.11 -3.16 6.40
N THR A 114 -0.83 -1.89 6.24
CA THR A 114 -1.83 -0.83 6.29
C THR A 114 -2.15 -0.39 4.87
N VAL A 115 -3.43 -0.40 4.51
CA VAL A 115 -3.94 0.04 3.20
C VAL A 115 -4.61 1.39 3.39
N SER A 116 -4.36 2.32 2.51
CA SER A 116 -4.95 3.67 2.59
C SER A 116 -5.97 3.87 1.48
N PHE A 117 -7.17 4.35 1.85
CA PHE A 117 -8.20 4.80 0.93
C PHE A 117 -8.18 6.32 0.84
N ASP A 118 -8.28 6.86 -0.37
CA ASP A 118 -8.35 8.29 -0.64
C ASP A 118 -9.65 8.64 -1.37
N GLU A 119 -10.44 9.50 -0.76
CA GLU A 119 -11.70 9.99 -1.34
C GLU A 119 -11.50 10.77 -2.64
N LYS A 120 -10.39 11.47 -2.80
CA LYS A 120 -10.11 12.29 -3.99
C LYS A 120 -9.89 11.42 -5.23
N VAL A 121 -9.22 10.29 -5.03
CA VAL A 121 -8.94 9.30 -6.08
C VAL A 121 -10.07 8.28 -6.18
N ASN A 122 -10.92 8.22 -5.15
CA ASN A 122 -11.95 7.21 -4.96
C ASN A 122 -11.39 5.79 -5.08
N GLY A 123 -10.28 5.53 -4.38
CA GLY A 123 -9.57 4.26 -4.48
C GLY A 123 -8.49 4.10 -3.43
N PHE A 124 -7.73 3.03 -3.54
CA PHE A 124 -6.66 2.65 -2.61
C PHE A 124 -5.27 2.93 -3.24
N PRO A 125 -4.73 4.15 -3.08
CA PRO A 125 -3.50 4.55 -3.78
C PRO A 125 -2.24 3.89 -3.24
N SER A 126 -2.25 3.36 -2.01
CA SER A 126 -1.01 2.85 -1.44
C SER A 126 -1.19 1.87 -0.29
N PHE A 127 -0.21 0.98 -0.18
CA PHE A 127 0.09 0.21 1.01
C PHE A 127 1.14 0.95 1.85
N LYS A 128 0.99 0.93 3.15
CA LYS A 128 1.92 1.53 4.10
C LYS A 128 2.64 0.45 4.89
N SER A 129 3.88 0.72 5.27
CA SER A 129 4.70 -0.21 6.02
C SER A 129 4.52 -0.11 7.54
N PHE A 130 3.86 0.92 8.04
CA PHE A 130 3.59 1.04 9.46
C PHE A 130 2.41 0.16 9.89
N ILE A 131 2.57 -0.49 11.04
CA ILE A 131 1.56 -1.38 11.63
C ILE A 131 1.31 -0.93 13.06
N PRO A 132 0.31 -0.08 13.28
CA PRO A 132 -0.02 0.42 14.61
C PRO A 132 -0.85 -0.58 15.41
N GLU A 133 -0.88 -0.38 16.71
CA GLU A 133 -1.81 -1.01 17.66
C GLU A 133 -3.06 -0.14 17.89
N GLY A 134 -2.97 1.12 17.58
CA GLY A 134 -4.02 2.12 17.57
C GLY A 134 -3.53 3.36 16.86
N ALA A 135 -4.43 4.15 16.28
CA ALA A 135 -4.05 5.40 15.66
C ALA A 135 -5.19 6.40 15.71
N LEU A 136 -4.85 7.68 15.73
CA LEU A 136 -5.79 8.78 15.78
C LEU A 136 -5.19 10.05 15.16
N SER A 137 -6.05 10.94 14.72
CA SER A 137 -5.66 12.30 14.34
C SER A 137 -6.03 13.29 15.45
N LEU A 138 -5.10 14.16 15.76
CA LEU A 138 -5.30 15.25 16.71
C LEU A 138 -4.58 16.49 16.22
N ASN A 139 -5.28 17.62 16.17
CA ASN A 139 -4.72 18.90 15.74
C ASN A 139 -3.98 18.82 14.39
N ASN A 140 -4.63 18.22 13.41
CA ASN A 140 -4.11 18.01 12.05
C ASN A 140 -2.76 17.25 11.99
N ARG A 141 -2.51 16.42 13.00
CA ARG A 141 -1.36 15.49 13.03
C ARG A 141 -1.85 14.08 13.26
N TYR A 142 -1.28 13.15 12.53
CA TYR A 142 -1.59 11.74 12.69
C TYR A 142 -0.62 11.09 13.67
N TYR A 143 -1.19 10.41 14.65
CA TYR A 143 -0.47 9.69 15.70
C TYR A 143 -0.83 8.22 15.65
N SER A 144 0.13 7.39 16.01
CA SER A 144 -0.10 5.96 16.18
C SER A 144 0.55 5.46 17.48
N ILE A 145 -0.02 4.40 18.02
CA ILE A 145 0.49 3.72 19.21
C ILE A 145 1.19 2.45 18.74
N LYS A 146 2.38 2.23 19.26
CA LYS A 146 3.16 1.02 19.00
C LYS A 146 4.07 0.70 20.19
N ASN A 147 3.99 -0.55 20.69
CA ASN A 147 4.76 -1.02 21.84
C ASN A 147 4.61 -0.10 23.08
N GLY A 148 3.39 0.34 23.38
CA GLY A 148 3.07 1.23 24.47
C GLY A 148 3.56 2.67 24.34
N ALA A 149 4.14 3.06 23.20
CA ALA A 149 4.61 4.42 22.93
C ALA A 149 3.74 5.12 21.89
N LEU A 150 3.61 6.45 22.03
CA LEU A 150 2.93 7.31 21.10
C LEU A 150 3.90 7.87 20.06
N TRP A 151 3.59 7.72 18.79
CA TRP A 151 4.40 8.12 17.66
C TRP A 151 3.67 9.14 16.81
N VAL A 152 4.37 10.21 16.43
CA VAL A 152 3.87 11.19 15.46
C VAL A 152 4.36 10.84 14.06
N HIS A 153 3.45 10.83 13.10
CA HIS A 153 3.78 10.65 11.69
C HIS A 153 4.20 11.97 11.03
N THR A 154 4.76 11.86 9.83
CA THR A 154 5.19 13.01 9.01
C THR A 154 6.33 13.82 9.65
N ASN A 155 7.35 13.11 10.14
CA ASN A 155 8.57 13.71 10.63
C ASN A 155 9.57 13.96 9.48
N THR A 156 10.61 14.75 9.75
CA THR A 156 11.73 15.01 8.83
C THR A 156 12.55 13.76 8.50
N LYS A 157 12.60 12.79 9.42
CA LYS A 157 13.21 11.48 9.18
C LYS A 157 12.30 10.64 8.29
N ARG A 158 12.69 10.44 7.04
CA ARG A 158 11.92 9.68 6.04
C ARG A 158 12.20 8.19 6.08
N ASN A 159 11.26 7.39 5.57
CA ASN A 159 11.35 5.94 5.40
C ASN A 159 11.62 5.16 6.70
N ARG A 160 11.19 5.69 7.84
CA ARG A 160 11.34 5.06 9.16
C ARG A 160 10.03 5.08 9.92
N PHE A 161 9.69 3.96 10.53
CA PHE A 161 8.54 3.86 11.43
C PHE A 161 8.98 3.20 12.73
N TYR A 162 8.55 3.76 13.87
CA TYR A 162 8.77 3.20 15.20
C TYR A 162 10.25 2.96 15.56
N ASP A 163 11.10 3.87 15.11
CA ASP A 163 12.53 3.78 15.32
C ASP A 163 12.96 4.69 16.47
N THR A 164 13.47 4.08 17.54
CA THR A 164 14.03 4.77 18.72
C THR A 164 15.53 4.95 18.64
N SER A 165 16.21 4.32 17.67
CA SER A 165 17.66 4.33 17.60
C SER A 165 18.18 5.71 17.20
N SER A 166 18.98 6.30 18.06
CA SER A 166 19.77 7.53 17.82
C SER A 166 21.17 7.24 17.25
N GLY A 167 21.52 5.98 17.02
CA GLY A 167 22.85 5.51 16.65
C GLY A 167 22.97 4.94 15.23
N GLN A 168 24.18 4.52 14.88
CA GLN A 168 24.60 4.15 13.52
C GLN A 168 23.96 2.85 12.94
N ASP A 169 23.11 2.14 13.64
CA ASP A 169 22.40 0.94 13.16
C ASP A 169 21.20 1.27 12.25
N VAL A 170 21.40 2.23 11.43
CA VAL A 170 20.38 2.86 10.60
C VAL A 170 19.94 1.99 9.43
N ALA A 171 20.74 1.00 9.06
CA ALA A 171 20.53 0.19 7.84
C ALA A 171 19.36 -0.81 7.95
N THR A 172 18.96 -1.22 9.16
CA THR A 172 18.00 -2.32 9.34
C THR A 172 16.54 -1.94 9.42
N LYS A 173 16.21 -0.64 9.51
CA LYS A 173 14.83 -0.16 9.67
C LYS A 173 14.35 0.82 8.61
N TYR A 174 14.98 0.85 7.45
CA TYR A 174 14.49 1.64 6.32
C TYR A 174 13.43 0.87 5.54
N TYR A 175 12.33 1.57 5.28
CA TYR A 175 11.29 1.09 4.38
C TYR A 175 11.41 1.85 3.06
N ASN A 176 11.90 1.17 2.04
CA ASN A 176 12.00 1.74 0.71
C ASN A 176 10.62 1.93 0.09
N SER A 177 10.45 3.04 -0.62
CA SER A 177 9.26 3.24 -1.43
C SER A 177 9.35 2.36 -2.68
N SER A 178 8.30 1.64 -2.99
CA SER A 178 8.20 0.82 -4.19
C SER A 178 6.87 1.07 -4.90
N VAL A 179 6.87 0.87 -6.21
CA VAL A 179 5.67 0.88 -7.04
C VAL A 179 5.72 -0.32 -7.96
N THR A 180 4.62 -1.04 -8.03
CA THR A 180 4.42 -2.13 -8.99
C THR A 180 3.41 -1.68 -10.02
N LEU A 181 3.80 -1.75 -11.29
CA LEU A 181 2.97 -1.32 -12.40
C LEU A 181 2.63 -2.54 -13.26
N LEU A 182 1.36 -2.65 -13.64
CA LEU A 182 0.93 -3.56 -14.69
C LEU A 182 0.83 -2.76 -15.99
N ILE A 183 1.64 -3.14 -16.98
CA ILE A 183 1.66 -2.52 -18.30
C ILE A 183 1.14 -3.56 -19.28
N ASN A 184 -0.09 -3.41 -19.73
CA ASN A 184 -0.73 -4.37 -20.64
C ASN A 184 -1.60 -3.64 -21.68
N ASP A 185 -0.95 -2.78 -22.47
CA ASP A 185 -1.58 -2.19 -23.65
C ASP A 185 -1.64 -3.24 -24.76
N ALA A 186 -2.80 -3.37 -25.45
CA ALA A 186 -3.10 -4.40 -26.45
C ALA A 186 -2.80 -5.83 -25.92
N ALA A 187 -3.64 -6.30 -24.98
CA ALA A 187 -3.43 -7.55 -24.23
C ALA A 187 -3.29 -8.81 -25.11
N GLU A 188 -3.86 -8.77 -26.32
CA GLU A 188 -3.85 -9.86 -27.31
C GLU A 188 -2.53 -9.99 -28.08
N THR A 189 -1.58 -9.07 -27.92
CA THR A 189 -0.32 -9.08 -28.67
C THR A 189 0.86 -9.48 -27.79
N ILE A 190 1.76 -10.28 -28.35
CA ILE A 190 3.05 -10.60 -27.72
C ILE A 190 3.94 -9.36 -27.79
N LYS A 191 4.51 -8.96 -26.67
CA LYS A 191 5.31 -7.74 -26.54
C LYS A 191 6.70 -8.03 -26.00
N GLY A 192 7.70 -7.38 -26.58
CA GLY A 192 9.05 -7.35 -26.04
C GLY A 192 9.37 -5.96 -25.51
N TYR A 193 9.85 -5.86 -24.27
CA TYR A 193 10.27 -4.61 -23.66
C TYR A 193 11.79 -4.51 -23.69
N LYS A 194 12.32 -3.49 -24.38
CA LYS A 194 13.78 -3.30 -24.53
C LYS A 194 14.33 -2.24 -23.58
N THR A 195 13.54 -1.23 -23.29
CA THR A 195 13.95 -0.08 -22.49
C THR A 195 12.87 0.32 -21.51
N LEU A 196 13.30 0.79 -20.35
CA LEU A 196 12.43 1.41 -19.37
C LEU A 196 12.87 2.85 -19.16
N ASN A 197 11.91 3.79 -19.10
CA ASN A 197 12.18 5.17 -18.77
C ASN A 197 11.19 5.70 -17.73
N TYR A 198 11.62 6.68 -16.98
CA TYR A 198 10.73 7.39 -16.06
C TYR A 198 11.15 8.87 -15.94
N SER A 199 10.20 9.69 -15.48
CA SER A 199 10.46 11.05 -15.06
C SER A 199 10.47 11.13 -13.54
N GLY A 200 11.52 11.67 -12.97
CA GLY A 200 11.68 11.69 -11.52
C GLY A 200 12.89 12.52 -11.09
N SER A 201 13.16 12.50 -9.80
CA SER A 201 14.18 13.36 -9.19
C SER A 201 15.57 12.71 -9.08
N ARG A 202 15.65 11.38 -9.03
CA ARG A 202 16.90 10.67 -8.70
C ARG A 202 16.88 9.23 -9.19
N SER A 203 18.00 8.79 -9.76
CA SER A 203 18.28 7.37 -10.00
C SER A 203 19.24 6.83 -8.95
N LYS A 204 19.19 5.52 -8.70
CA LYS A 204 20.24 4.79 -8.00
C LYS A 204 21.51 4.83 -8.83
N VAL A 205 22.63 5.15 -8.20
CA VAL A 205 23.94 5.25 -8.85
C VAL A 205 24.96 4.47 -8.04
N TYR A 206 25.71 3.65 -8.72
CA TYR A 206 26.86 2.95 -8.15
C TYR A 206 28.13 3.77 -8.45
N THR A 207 28.67 4.40 -7.43
CA THR A 207 29.95 5.10 -7.54
C THR A 207 31.07 4.14 -7.15
N ASN A 208 31.93 3.91 -8.12
CA ASN A 208 33.22 3.18 -8.07
C ASN A 208 33.18 1.66 -8.29
N ASN A 209 34.04 1.34 -9.23
CA ASN A 209 34.67 0.08 -9.60
C ASN A 209 33.75 -0.93 -10.26
N TYR A 210 33.65 -0.75 -11.57
CA TYR A 210 33.52 -1.92 -12.44
C TYR A 210 34.74 -2.79 -12.20
N ASP A 211 34.56 -4.03 -11.79
CA ASP A 211 35.62 -4.98 -11.98
C ASP A 211 35.85 -5.20 -13.50
N ALA A 212 37.01 -5.72 -13.88
CA ALA A 212 37.39 -5.93 -15.30
C ALA A 212 36.42 -6.85 -16.09
N SER A 213 35.43 -7.44 -15.40
CA SER A 213 34.42 -8.34 -15.97
C SER A 213 33.05 -7.70 -16.18
N ASN A 214 32.89 -6.38 -16.03
CA ASN A 214 31.61 -5.67 -16.13
C ASN A 214 30.50 -6.11 -15.16
N ASN A 215 30.84 -6.80 -14.09
CA ASN A 215 29.90 -7.15 -13.04
C ASN A 215 29.70 -5.98 -12.11
N TYR A 216 28.42 -5.59 -11.95
CA TYR A 216 28.03 -4.57 -11.00
C TYR A 216 28.31 -5.05 -9.58
N ALA A 217 29.00 -4.20 -8.85
CA ALA A 217 29.17 -4.24 -7.42
C ALA A 217 30.21 -5.24 -6.87
N SER A 218 31.42 -4.74 -6.73
CA SER A 218 32.27 -5.13 -5.60
C SER A 218 31.57 -4.71 -4.28
N PRO A 219 31.72 -5.46 -3.18
CA PRO A 219 31.15 -5.12 -1.87
C PRO A 219 31.56 -3.75 -1.31
N SER A 220 32.53 -3.10 -1.92
CA SER A 220 33.06 -1.76 -1.54
C SER A 220 32.48 -0.60 -2.36
N SER A 221 31.48 -0.81 -3.24
CA SER A 221 30.91 0.26 -4.02
C SER A 221 29.96 1.13 -3.19
N THR A 222 30.21 2.44 -3.17
CA THR A 222 29.29 3.40 -2.57
C THR A 222 28.06 3.53 -3.45
N VAL A 223 26.90 3.21 -2.89
CA VAL A 223 25.61 3.29 -3.59
C VAL A 223 24.90 4.57 -3.21
N THR A 224 24.65 5.44 -4.18
CA THR A 224 23.78 6.59 -3.99
C THR A 224 22.33 6.13 -4.13
N PRO A 225 21.47 6.31 -3.10
CA PRO A 225 20.08 5.85 -3.15
C PRO A 225 19.29 6.59 -4.24
N GLY A 226 18.41 5.87 -4.91
CA GLY A 226 17.53 6.40 -5.95
C GLY A 226 16.67 5.30 -6.56
N TRP A 227 15.85 5.65 -7.54
CA TRP A 227 14.99 4.71 -8.23
C TRP A 227 15.80 3.72 -9.07
N HIS A 228 15.38 2.48 -9.06
CA HIS A 228 15.82 1.41 -9.93
C HIS A 228 14.65 0.45 -10.15
N CYS A 229 14.71 -0.34 -11.18
CA CYS A 229 13.73 -1.39 -11.41
C CYS A 229 14.28 -2.71 -10.89
N GLU A 230 13.64 -3.26 -9.89
CA GLU A 230 14.07 -4.47 -9.20
C GLU A 230 13.76 -5.70 -10.04
N SER A 231 12.54 -5.79 -10.58
CA SER A 231 12.12 -6.85 -11.48
C SER A 231 11.18 -6.34 -12.57
N ILE A 232 11.24 -6.96 -13.71
CA ILE A 232 10.27 -6.89 -14.80
C ILE A 232 9.93 -8.33 -15.15
N ASP A 233 8.68 -8.68 -14.96
CA ASP A 233 8.18 -10.02 -15.19
C ASP A 233 7.19 -9.99 -16.35
N THR A 234 7.39 -10.84 -17.34
CA THR A 234 6.46 -11.13 -18.42
C THR A 234 6.19 -12.63 -18.45
N ASP A 235 5.27 -13.08 -19.28
CA ASP A 235 4.94 -14.51 -19.40
C ASP A 235 6.16 -15.36 -19.82
N THR A 236 7.09 -14.75 -20.55
CA THR A 236 8.24 -15.47 -21.15
C THR A 236 9.60 -14.99 -20.65
N GLN A 237 9.67 -13.86 -19.94
CA GLN A 237 10.95 -13.22 -19.63
C GLN A 237 10.94 -12.57 -18.26
N GLN A 238 12.11 -12.58 -17.63
CA GLN A 238 12.40 -11.80 -16.42
C GLN A 238 13.60 -10.89 -16.68
N GLY A 239 13.57 -9.71 -16.09
CA GLY A 239 14.63 -8.73 -16.26
C GLY A 239 14.63 -7.69 -15.16
N PHE A 240 15.58 -6.77 -15.22
CA PHE A 240 15.75 -5.69 -14.26
C PHE A 240 16.46 -4.48 -14.88
N VAL A 241 16.42 -3.34 -14.19
CA VAL A 241 17.25 -2.16 -14.51
C VAL A 241 17.85 -1.65 -13.21
N LYS A 242 19.11 -1.97 -12.94
CA LYS A 242 19.79 -1.59 -11.69
C LYS A 242 20.09 -0.11 -11.59
N GLU A 243 20.32 0.55 -12.72
CA GLU A 243 20.73 1.94 -12.79
C GLU A 243 20.14 2.61 -14.02
N PHE A 244 19.72 3.87 -13.91
CA PHE A 244 19.22 4.66 -15.03
C PHE A 244 20.18 5.78 -15.37
N LYS A 245 20.32 6.06 -16.65
CA LYS A 245 21.10 7.17 -17.20
C LYS A 245 20.18 8.37 -17.40
N LYS A 246 20.63 9.57 -17.03
CA LYS A 246 19.88 10.79 -17.24
C LYS A 246 20.19 11.41 -18.59
N LYS A 247 19.17 11.68 -19.41
CA LYS A 247 19.27 12.43 -20.64
C LYS A 247 18.01 13.27 -20.84
N GLU A 248 18.17 14.53 -21.18
CA GLU A 248 17.06 15.45 -21.49
C GLU A 248 15.95 15.48 -20.42
N GLY A 249 16.36 15.44 -19.15
CA GLY A 249 15.41 15.48 -18.02
C GLY A 249 14.70 14.16 -17.70
N ARG A 250 14.92 13.12 -18.48
CA ARG A 250 14.38 11.76 -18.24
C ARG A 250 15.48 10.79 -17.82
N TYR A 251 15.08 9.77 -17.09
CA TYR A 251 15.94 8.66 -16.72
C TYR A 251 15.55 7.45 -17.57
N TYR A 252 16.51 6.81 -18.19
CA TYR A 252 16.28 5.62 -19.05
C TYR A 252 17.45 4.65 -18.95
N ASN A 253 17.19 3.39 -19.21
CA ASN A 253 18.21 2.39 -19.51
C ASN A 253 17.58 1.19 -20.22
N HIS A 254 18.44 0.36 -20.80
CA HIS A 254 18.02 -0.91 -21.37
C HIS A 254 17.69 -1.90 -20.25
N ILE A 255 16.66 -2.71 -20.48
CA ILE A 255 16.30 -3.82 -19.62
C ILE A 255 17.36 -4.90 -19.81
N LYS A 256 17.89 -5.41 -18.69
CA LYS A 256 18.79 -6.56 -18.68
C LYS A 256 18.00 -7.78 -18.24
N GLY A 257 18.08 -8.86 -19.00
CA GLY A 257 17.55 -10.15 -18.62
C GLY A 257 18.40 -10.83 -17.55
N ASP A 258 17.84 -11.81 -16.90
CA ASP A 258 18.57 -12.65 -15.97
C ASP A 258 19.58 -13.54 -16.72
N ALA A 259 20.70 -13.84 -16.07
CA ALA A 259 21.67 -14.77 -16.62
C ALA A 259 21.04 -16.18 -16.72
N THR A 260 21.09 -16.76 -17.91
CA THR A 260 20.62 -18.13 -18.12
C THR A 260 21.76 -19.02 -18.54
N THR A 261 21.65 -20.30 -18.28
CA THR A 261 22.59 -21.33 -18.79
C THR A 261 22.06 -21.92 -20.07
N LEU A 262 22.94 -22.41 -20.92
CA LEU A 262 22.57 -23.06 -22.19
C LEU A 262 21.55 -24.20 -22.03
N SER A 263 21.56 -24.89 -20.88
CA SER A 263 20.59 -25.94 -20.56
C SER A 263 19.20 -25.45 -20.25
N ASN A 264 19.05 -24.16 -19.95
CA ASN A 264 17.76 -23.53 -19.63
C ASN A 264 17.19 -22.76 -20.82
N LEU A 265 17.87 -22.74 -21.94
CA LEU A 265 17.38 -22.14 -23.17
C LEU A 265 16.42 -23.11 -23.86
N ASP A 266 15.16 -22.73 -23.93
CA ASP A 266 14.21 -23.40 -24.81
C ASP A 266 14.44 -22.89 -26.23
N SER A 267 14.83 -23.81 -27.16
CA SER A 267 15.04 -23.48 -28.56
C SER A 267 13.76 -23.04 -29.29
N GLN A 268 12.61 -23.23 -28.68
CA GLN A 268 11.30 -22.81 -29.20
C GLN A 268 10.88 -21.44 -28.68
N GLU A 269 11.48 -20.96 -27.61
CA GLU A 269 11.26 -19.61 -27.06
C GLU A 269 12.31 -18.65 -27.64
N PHE A 270 12.08 -18.13 -28.83
CA PHE A 270 12.86 -16.99 -29.30
C PHE A 270 12.45 -15.70 -28.60
N SER A 271 13.07 -15.44 -27.48
CA SER A 271 13.05 -14.07 -26.97
C SER A 271 14.08 -13.25 -27.74
N VAL A 272 13.65 -12.34 -28.57
CA VAL A 272 14.53 -11.33 -29.15
C VAL A 272 14.90 -10.36 -28.04
N GLN A 273 15.90 -10.68 -27.27
CA GLN A 273 16.58 -9.71 -26.43
C GLN A 273 17.56 -8.95 -27.32
N GLY A 274 17.21 -7.73 -27.65
CA GLY A 274 18.13 -6.79 -28.30
C GLY A 274 18.92 -6.01 -27.27
#